data_7003c2684f72e3fd6a7bc0267940e764
#
_entry.id   7003c2684f72e3fd6a7bc0267940e764
#
_cell.length_a   1.000
_cell.length_b   1.000
_cell.length_c   1.000
_cell.angle_alpha   90.00
_cell.angle_beta   90.00
_cell.angle_gamma   90.00
#
_symmetry.space_group_name_H-M   'P 1'
#
loop_
_entity.id
_entity.type
_entity.pdbx_description
1 polymer ?
#
loop_
_entity_poly.entity_id
_entity_poly.type
_entity_poly.pdbx_seq_one_letter_code
_entity_poly.pdbx_strand_id
1 'polypeptide(L)'
;LEGGNTITNLVIYPNPSKDVFNVTFTSEDVQDLKVRVINVIGEVLISDNLPQFIGAYTKKIDLTNNAKGIYFLEIKTNNGVVNKKLILQ
;
A
#
# COMPACT_ATOMS: atom_id res chain seq x y z
N LEU A 1 -11.03 18.79 -4.32
CA LEU A 1 -10.20 18.49 -3.25
C LEU A 1 -9.08 17.54 -3.62
N GLU A 2 -8.10 17.48 -2.79
CA GLU A 2 -6.88 16.76 -3.11
C GLU A 2 -7.08 15.27 -3.14
N GLY A 3 -6.35 14.62 -4.05
CA GLY A 3 -6.38 13.19 -4.16
C GLY A 3 -5.82 12.54 -2.90
N GLY A 4 -6.41 11.42 -2.53
CA GLY A 4 -5.93 10.64 -1.41
C GLY A 4 -6.36 11.13 -0.04
N ASN A 5 -7.11 12.23 0.03
CA ASN A 5 -7.51 12.78 1.32
C ASN A 5 -8.52 11.93 2.05
N THR A 6 -9.15 10.98 1.37
CA THR A 6 -10.08 10.07 1.99
C THR A 6 -9.38 8.88 2.65
N ILE A 7 -8.06 8.78 2.49
CA ILE A 7 -7.26 7.76 3.16
C ILE A 7 -6.56 8.42 4.34
N THR A 8 -6.79 7.90 5.53
CA THR A 8 -6.21 8.44 6.75
C THR A 8 -5.50 7.35 7.54
N ASN A 9 -4.65 7.77 8.47
CA ASN A 9 -3.97 6.88 9.40
C ASN A 9 -3.14 5.80 8.70
N LEU A 10 -2.53 6.15 7.56
CA LEU A 10 -1.68 5.22 6.85
C LEU A 10 -0.39 5.00 7.63
N VAL A 11 -0.17 3.76 8.04
CA VAL A 11 1.01 3.35 8.79
C VAL A 11 1.57 2.09 8.16
N ILE A 12 2.88 2.05 7.98
CA ILE A 12 3.60 0.88 7.47
C ILE A 12 4.73 0.58 8.44
N TYR A 13 4.73 -0.65 8.98
CA TYR A 13 5.75 -1.01 9.96
C TYR A 13 6.06 -2.49 9.93
N PRO A 14 7.31 -2.86 10.21
CA PRO A 14 8.48 -1.99 10.29
C PRO A 14 8.87 -1.55 8.89
N ASN A 15 9.54 -0.40 8.81
CA ASN A 15 10.04 0.09 7.53
C ASN A 15 11.29 0.94 7.82
N PRO A 16 12.49 0.42 7.59
CA PRO A 16 12.83 -0.80 6.84
C PRO A 16 12.41 -2.10 7.52
N SER A 17 12.28 -3.14 6.72
CA SER A 17 11.97 -4.48 7.21
C SER A 17 12.88 -5.50 6.56
N LYS A 18 13.04 -6.64 7.23
CA LYS A 18 13.83 -7.74 6.68
C LYS A 18 12.99 -8.66 5.80
N ASP A 19 11.69 -8.67 5.98
CA ASP A 19 10.83 -9.62 5.27
C ASP A 19 9.39 -9.15 5.13
N VAL A 20 8.76 -8.69 6.20
CA VAL A 20 7.33 -8.42 6.23
C VAL A 20 7.07 -6.96 6.58
N PHE A 21 6.11 -6.35 5.88
CA PHE A 21 5.62 -5.01 6.18
C PHE A 21 4.15 -5.12 6.52
N ASN A 22 3.74 -4.50 7.61
CA ASN A 22 2.33 -4.41 7.98
C ASN A 22 1.81 -3.06 7.54
N VAL A 23 0.73 -3.07 6.77
CA VAL A 23 0.10 -1.87 6.24
C VAL A 23 -1.27 -1.74 6.85
N THR A 24 -1.57 -0.57 7.38
CA THR A 24 -2.92 -0.28 7.86
C THR A 24 -3.30 1.14 7.47
N PHE A 25 -4.56 1.34 7.15
CA PHE A 25 -5.11 2.66 6.88
C PHE A 25 -6.62 2.61 7.03
N THR A 26 -7.24 3.77 6.96
CA THR A 26 -8.71 3.89 7.00
C THR A 26 -9.17 4.61 5.75
N SER A 27 -10.20 4.07 5.10
CA SER A 27 -10.92 4.79 4.05
C SER A 27 -12.12 5.48 4.69
N GLU A 28 -12.16 6.80 4.59
CA GLU A 28 -13.22 7.58 5.21
C GLU A 28 -14.51 7.52 4.40
N ASP A 29 -14.41 7.25 3.12
CA ASP A 29 -15.56 7.21 2.22
C ASP A 29 -15.62 5.85 1.52
N VAL A 30 -16.83 5.49 1.10
CA VAL A 30 -16.99 4.31 0.24
C VAL A 30 -16.38 4.64 -1.12
N GLN A 31 -15.42 3.82 -1.54
CA GLN A 31 -14.76 4.03 -2.82
C GLN A 31 -14.08 2.74 -3.28
N ASP A 32 -13.76 2.71 -4.57
CA ASP A 32 -12.99 1.62 -5.12
C ASP A 32 -11.51 1.90 -4.88
N LEU A 33 -10.84 0.98 -4.23
CA LEU A 33 -9.42 1.09 -3.94
C LEU A 33 -8.66 -0.01 -4.64
N LYS A 34 -7.43 0.28 -4.99
CA LYS A 34 -6.48 -0.73 -5.45
C LYS A 34 -5.19 -0.56 -4.68
N VAL A 35 -4.76 -1.61 -4.01
CA VAL A 35 -3.51 -1.61 -3.25
C VAL A 35 -2.52 -2.49 -3.99
N ARG A 36 -1.36 -1.95 -4.32
CA ARG A 36 -0.33 -2.68 -5.07
C ARG A 36 1.02 -2.49 -4.42
N VAL A 37 1.86 -3.52 -4.56
CA VAL A 37 3.29 -3.40 -4.26
C VAL A 37 4.03 -3.64 -5.56
N ILE A 38 4.89 -2.69 -5.92
CA ILE A 38 5.66 -2.76 -7.15
C ILE A 38 7.14 -2.62 -6.85
N ASN A 39 7.97 -3.13 -7.75
CA ASN A 39 9.42 -2.96 -7.65
C ASN A 39 9.87 -1.71 -8.44
N VAL A 40 11.18 -1.48 -8.50
CA VAL A 40 11.72 -0.26 -9.12
C VAL A 40 11.52 -0.21 -10.62
N ILE A 41 11.28 -1.33 -11.28
CA ILE A 41 11.01 -1.34 -12.71
C ILE A 41 9.53 -1.37 -13.02
N GLY A 42 8.69 -1.26 -11.99
CA GLY A 42 7.25 -1.15 -12.18
C GLY A 42 6.49 -2.47 -12.22
N GLU A 43 7.15 -3.60 -11.96
CA GLU A 43 6.45 -4.88 -11.90
C GLU A 43 5.56 -4.94 -10.67
N VAL A 44 4.33 -5.40 -10.87
CA VAL A 44 3.37 -5.57 -9.78
C VAL A 44 3.62 -6.92 -9.13
N LEU A 45 4.00 -6.90 -7.86
CA LEU A 45 4.26 -8.11 -7.09
C LEU A 45 3.04 -8.56 -6.32
N ILE A 46 2.27 -7.60 -5.81
CA ILE A 46 1.07 -7.87 -5.00
C ILE A 46 0.02 -6.88 -5.45
N SER A 47 -1.21 -7.35 -5.58
CA SER A 47 -2.33 -6.49 -5.98
C SER A 47 -3.59 -6.94 -5.25
N ASP A 48 -4.29 -5.96 -4.68
CA ASP A 48 -5.54 -6.16 -3.97
C ASP A 48 -6.57 -5.17 -4.51
N ASN A 49 -7.70 -5.69 -4.98
CA ASN A 49 -8.81 -4.84 -5.40
C ASN A 49 -9.85 -4.81 -4.29
N LEU A 50 -10.24 -3.60 -3.90
CA LEU A 50 -11.19 -3.38 -2.81
C LEU A 50 -12.37 -2.56 -3.35
N PRO A 51 -13.33 -3.20 -4.03
CA PRO A 51 -14.48 -2.45 -4.56
C PRO A 51 -15.40 -2.02 -3.42
N GLN A 52 -15.92 -0.82 -3.51
CA GLN A 52 -16.91 -0.29 -2.56
C GLN A 52 -16.41 -0.41 -1.11
N PHE A 53 -15.14 -0.07 -0.89
CA PHE A 53 -14.52 -0.24 0.42
C PHE A 53 -14.68 1.01 1.29
N ILE A 54 -14.96 0.79 2.57
CA ILE A 54 -14.96 1.82 3.59
C ILE A 54 -14.45 1.21 4.89
N GLY A 55 -13.79 2.02 5.71
CA GLY A 55 -13.33 1.59 7.03
C GLY A 55 -11.88 1.21 7.05
N ALA A 56 -11.51 0.42 8.03
CA ALA A 56 -10.12 0.05 8.29
C ALA A 56 -9.66 -1.08 7.38
N TYR A 57 -8.43 -0.94 6.89
CA TYR A 57 -7.78 -1.96 6.08
C TYR A 57 -6.48 -2.35 6.76
N THR A 58 -6.20 -3.63 6.81
CA THR A 58 -4.95 -4.16 7.34
C THR A 58 -4.46 -5.27 6.43
N LYS A 59 -3.18 -5.21 6.07
CA LYS A 59 -2.59 -6.24 5.24
C LYS A 59 -1.15 -6.46 5.63
N LYS A 60 -0.77 -7.74 5.64
CA LYS A 60 0.61 -8.16 5.81
C LYS A 60 1.21 -8.37 4.43
N ILE A 61 2.27 -7.63 4.12
CA ILE A 61 2.97 -7.74 2.85
C ILE A 61 4.24 -8.53 3.11
N ASP A 62 4.30 -9.73 2.56
CA ASP A 62 5.42 -10.65 2.74
C ASP A 62 6.31 -10.60 1.52
N LEU A 63 7.50 -10.04 1.68
CA LEU A 63 8.49 -9.94 0.61
C LEU A 63 9.70 -10.84 0.89
N THR A 64 9.51 -11.87 1.71
CA THR A 64 10.58 -12.77 2.16
C THR A 64 11.40 -13.31 1.00
N ASN A 65 10.74 -13.68 -0.10
CA ASN A 65 11.40 -14.31 -1.24
C ASN A 65 11.81 -13.34 -2.33
N ASN A 66 11.81 -12.05 -2.02
CA ASN A 66 12.15 -11.01 -2.98
C ASN A 66 13.52 -10.43 -2.69
N ALA A 67 14.15 -9.86 -3.71
CA ALA A 67 15.47 -9.27 -3.58
C ALA A 67 15.44 -8.08 -2.62
N LYS A 68 16.47 -7.91 -1.84
CA LYS A 68 16.61 -6.75 -0.98
C LYS A 68 16.67 -5.49 -1.83
N GLY A 69 16.13 -4.42 -1.31
CA GLY A 69 16.11 -3.16 -2.05
C GLY A 69 14.84 -2.37 -1.80
N ILE A 70 14.50 -1.54 -2.78
CA ILE A 70 13.42 -0.59 -2.67
C ILE A 70 12.18 -1.09 -3.41
N TYR A 71 11.04 -0.98 -2.76
CA TYR A 71 9.73 -1.29 -3.31
C TYR A 71 8.80 -0.12 -3.03
N PHE A 72 7.66 -0.10 -3.70
CA PHE A 72 6.68 0.97 -3.51
C PHE A 72 5.31 0.37 -3.24
N LEU A 73 4.66 0.90 -2.22
CA LEU A 73 3.26 0.65 -1.97
C LEU A 73 2.45 1.73 -2.66
N GLU A 74 1.53 1.32 -3.50
CA GLU A 74 0.60 2.22 -4.18
C GLU A 74 -0.81 1.97 -3.67
N ILE A 75 -1.51 3.04 -3.29
CA ILE A 75 -2.93 2.95 -2.98
C ILE A 75 -3.63 3.88 -3.95
N LYS A 76 -4.35 3.28 -4.90
CA LYS A 76 -5.10 4.06 -5.89
C LYS A 76 -6.51 4.28 -5.38
N THR A 77 -6.91 5.54 -5.35
CA THR A 77 -8.23 5.95 -4.88
C THR A 77 -8.99 6.60 -6.03
N ASN A 78 -10.24 6.98 -5.78
CA ASN A 78 -11.02 7.72 -6.75
C ASN A 78 -10.41 9.10 -7.05
N ASN A 79 -9.61 9.62 -6.15
CA ASN A 79 -9.07 10.97 -6.24
C ASN A 79 -7.59 11.03 -6.55
N GLY A 80 -6.93 9.89 -6.72
CA GLY A 80 -5.52 9.89 -7.03
C GLY A 80 -4.80 8.69 -6.48
N VAL A 81 -3.48 8.82 -6.35
CA VAL A 81 -2.61 7.71 -5.93
C VAL A 81 -1.77 8.15 -4.75
N VAL A 82 -1.72 7.33 -3.72
CA VAL A 82 -0.80 7.50 -2.60
C VAL A 82 0.34 6.52 -2.79
N ASN A 83 1.57 7.02 -2.71
CA ASN A 83 2.77 6.21 -2.86
C ASN A 83 3.61 6.24 -1.59
N LYS A 84 4.09 5.08 -1.17
CA LYS A 84 5.01 4.97 -0.03
C LYS A 84 6.16 4.05 -0.38
N LYS A 85 7.36 4.46 0.00
CA LYS A 85 8.57 3.66 -0.23
C LYS A 85 8.71 2.62 0.86
N LEU A 86 9.01 1.38 0.45
CA LEU A 86 9.30 0.27 1.34
C LEU A 86 10.76 -0.11 1.15
N ILE A 87 11.50 -0.26 2.24
CA ILE A 87 12.91 -0.63 2.18
C ILE A 87 13.06 -2.04 2.76
N LEU A 88 13.40 -2.98 1.90
CA LEU A 88 13.63 -4.38 2.27
C LEU A 88 15.13 -4.58 2.47
N GLN A 89 15.50 -4.91 3.67
CA GLN A 89 16.90 -5.10 4.05
C GLN A 89 17.31 -6.57 4.08
#